data_18ae6841387ce77d88d1b2153cde541a
#
_entry.id   18ae6841387ce77d88d1b2153cde541a
#
_cell.length_a   1.000
_cell.length_b   1.000
_cell.length_c   1.000
_cell.angle_alpha   90.00
_cell.angle_beta   90.00
_cell.angle_gamma   90.00
#
_symmetry.space_group_name_H-M   'P 1'
#
loop_
_entity.id
_entity.type
_entity.pdbx_description
1 polymer ?
#
loop_
_entity_poly.entity_id
_entity_poly.type
_entity_poly.pdbx_seq_one_letter_code
_entity_poly.pdbx_strand_id
1 'polypeptide(L)'
;MCAAHIADDGSVLILEKQSQIAAKVKISGGGRCNFTNLGVASANYLCANKHFVKSALARFTPQDIIKILQQNHLKFEERQNGQLFAFSAADVAGMLWKRCAEKKVKLQTNCEINKVSRVNDIFRIETNCGAFICENLIVASGGVSYPKIGATDLGYKIAGQFGHKIINPHPALVGLVAPAVIRSFFSELAGISVSVIITVDKKKICGDLLFTHLGISGPAVLNASLYWQNGQKLYIDFLNGHSFEKLAEQQSKKSVSQILSTVLPAKFAKRLVVGLDCNIENLSNKNKQILNDRLNNYAFTPQKTMGFDRAEVTAGGVDVSQISSQTMESKLCPHLFFIGEVLDVTGELGGFNLHWAWASANAVKI
;
A
#
# COMPACT_ATOMS: atom_id res chain seq x y z
N MET A 1 13.74 -6.55 -11.96
CA MET A 1 12.99 -7.79 -12.25
C MET A 1 12.66 -7.89 -13.74
N CYS A 2 11.84 -7.00 -14.31
CA CYS A 2 11.48 -7.04 -15.74
C CYS A 2 12.71 -7.05 -16.66
N ALA A 3 13.61 -6.09 -16.50
CA ALA A 3 14.82 -5.99 -17.30
C ALA A 3 15.67 -7.28 -17.35
N ALA A 4 15.82 -7.95 -16.20
CA ALA A 4 16.51 -9.24 -16.14
C ALA A 4 15.69 -10.39 -16.75
N HIS A 5 14.36 -10.26 -16.83
CA HIS A 5 13.48 -11.26 -17.40
C HIS A 5 13.54 -11.24 -18.94
N ILE A 6 13.50 -10.03 -19.53
CA ILE A 6 13.47 -9.84 -20.99
C ILE A 6 14.85 -9.72 -21.64
N ALA A 7 15.94 -9.71 -20.87
CA ALA A 7 17.29 -9.47 -21.42
C ALA A 7 17.83 -10.63 -22.27
N ASP A 8 17.18 -11.78 -22.27
CA ASP A 8 17.52 -12.89 -23.16
C ASP A 8 16.97 -12.66 -24.60
N ASP A 9 15.98 -11.78 -24.74
CA ASP A 9 15.32 -11.48 -26.02
C ASP A 9 15.94 -10.27 -26.76
N GLY A 10 16.86 -9.53 -26.09
CA GLY A 10 17.53 -8.38 -26.71
C GLY A 10 18.33 -7.51 -25.75
N SER A 11 18.85 -6.39 -26.26
CA SER A 11 19.59 -5.43 -25.45
C SER A 11 18.65 -4.59 -24.59
N VAL A 12 18.91 -4.51 -23.29
CA VAL A 12 18.08 -3.76 -22.32
C VAL A 12 18.87 -2.63 -21.69
N LEU A 13 18.26 -1.43 -21.66
CA LEU A 13 18.75 -0.26 -20.94
C LEU A 13 17.71 0.19 -19.92
N ILE A 14 18.12 0.38 -18.67
CA ILE A 14 17.34 1.02 -17.62
C ILE A 14 17.73 2.50 -17.56
N LEU A 15 16.73 3.39 -17.66
CA LEU A 15 16.87 4.81 -17.37
C LEU A 15 16.31 5.10 -16.00
N GLU A 16 17.14 5.60 -15.08
CA GLU A 16 16.76 5.92 -13.70
C GLU A 16 17.07 7.38 -13.39
N LYS A 17 16.05 8.12 -12.93
CA LYS A 17 16.20 9.54 -12.58
C LYS A 17 17.12 9.75 -11.39
N GLN A 18 17.05 8.86 -10.39
CA GLN A 18 17.85 8.96 -9.18
C GLN A 18 19.29 8.48 -9.40
N SER A 19 20.18 8.83 -8.47
CA SER A 19 21.55 8.31 -8.44
C SER A 19 21.63 6.83 -8.06
N GLN A 20 20.58 6.29 -7.45
CA GLN A 20 20.50 4.90 -7.01
C GLN A 20 19.17 4.26 -7.42
N ILE A 21 19.25 3.01 -7.86
CA ILE A 21 18.09 2.20 -8.20
C ILE A 21 17.32 1.71 -6.98
N ALA A 22 16.05 1.34 -7.19
CA ALA A 22 15.20 0.64 -6.24
C ALA A 22 14.96 1.40 -4.91
N ALA A 23 14.92 2.74 -4.94
CA ALA A 23 14.77 3.59 -3.77
C ALA A 23 13.54 3.20 -2.93
N LYS A 24 12.37 2.93 -3.57
CA LYS A 24 11.14 2.54 -2.87
C LYS A 24 11.25 1.13 -2.25
N VAL A 25 11.95 0.19 -2.89
CA VAL A 25 12.23 -1.12 -2.31
C VAL A 25 13.07 -0.98 -1.05
N LYS A 26 14.13 -0.14 -1.08
CA LYS A 26 15.05 0.06 0.05
C LYS A 26 14.38 0.61 1.31
N ILE A 27 13.32 1.41 1.19
CA ILE A 27 12.58 1.94 2.36
C ILE A 27 11.41 1.06 2.78
N SER A 28 10.98 0.11 1.94
CA SER A 28 9.82 -0.72 2.20
C SER A 28 9.97 -1.58 3.45
N GLY A 29 8.85 -1.80 4.15
CA GLY A 29 8.83 -2.60 5.37
C GLY A 29 9.78 -2.11 6.47
N GLY A 30 10.03 -0.79 6.54
CA GLY A 30 10.97 -0.19 7.50
C GLY A 30 12.43 -0.58 7.24
N GLY A 31 12.83 -0.72 5.98
CA GLY A 31 14.18 -1.12 5.56
C GLY A 31 14.42 -2.64 5.53
N ARG A 32 13.36 -3.43 5.76
CA ARG A 32 13.43 -4.91 5.72
C ARG A 32 12.80 -5.52 4.48
N CYS A 33 12.13 -4.75 3.64
CA CYS A 33 11.43 -5.20 2.44
C CYS A 33 10.39 -6.28 2.72
N ASN A 34 9.13 -5.88 2.87
CA ASN A 34 7.99 -6.81 2.85
C ASN A 34 7.75 -7.25 1.40
N PHE A 35 8.51 -8.27 0.96
CA PHE A 35 8.67 -8.57 -0.47
C PHE A 35 7.50 -9.38 -1.06
N THR A 36 6.71 -10.08 -0.24
CA THR A 36 5.51 -10.81 -0.67
C THR A 36 4.65 -11.22 0.53
N ASN A 37 3.55 -11.92 0.22
CA ASN A 37 2.65 -12.53 1.18
C ASN A 37 2.28 -13.94 0.71
N LEU A 38 2.22 -14.92 1.61
CA LEU A 38 1.84 -16.31 1.28
C LEU A 38 0.37 -16.41 0.83
N GLY A 39 -0.48 -15.48 1.30
CA GLY A 39 -1.90 -15.41 0.98
C GLY A 39 -2.23 -14.58 -0.27
N VAL A 40 -1.29 -14.35 -1.20
CA VAL A 40 -1.55 -13.59 -2.42
C VAL A 40 -2.68 -14.21 -3.24
N ALA A 41 -3.74 -13.42 -3.40
CA ALA A 41 -4.90 -13.76 -4.24
C ALA A 41 -5.45 -12.50 -4.91
N SER A 42 -6.21 -12.64 -6.00
CA SER A 42 -6.80 -11.50 -6.70
C SER A 42 -7.74 -10.66 -5.83
N ALA A 43 -8.30 -11.24 -4.76
CA ALA A 43 -9.17 -10.56 -3.81
C ALA A 43 -8.44 -9.50 -2.96
N ASN A 44 -7.10 -9.57 -2.84
CA ASN A 44 -6.28 -8.61 -2.11
C ASN A 44 -5.94 -7.35 -2.92
N TYR A 45 -6.44 -7.25 -4.14
CA TYR A 45 -6.15 -6.11 -5.03
C TYR A 45 -7.41 -5.35 -5.40
N LEU A 46 -7.36 -4.05 -5.29
CA LEU A 46 -8.34 -3.12 -5.82
C LEU A 46 -7.91 -2.75 -7.24
N CYS A 47 -8.83 -3.00 -8.18
CA CYS A 47 -8.65 -2.75 -9.59
C CYS A 47 -10.03 -2.67 -10.23
N ALA A 48 -10.25 -1.79 -11.21
CA ALA A 48 -11.52 -1.66 -11.92
C ALA A 48 -11.96 -3.00 -12.55
N ASN A 49 -11.02 -3.76 -13.11
CA ASN A 49 -11.24 -5.12 -13.59
C ASN A 49 -10.62 -6.14 -12.62
N LYS A 50 -11.44 -6.74 -11.75
CA LYS A 50 -11.01 -7.76 -10.77
C LYS A 50 -10.29 -8.99 -11.36
N HIS A 51 -10.40 -9.22 -12.67
CA HIS A 51 -9.75 -10.34 -13.34
C HIS A 51 -8.38 -9.97 -13.93
N PHE A 52 -8.06 -8.67 -14.02
CA PHE A 52 -6.83 -8.20 -14.66
C PHE A 52 -5.57 -8.81 -14.03
N VAL A 53 -5.49 -8.84 -12.71
CA VAL A 53 -4.30 -9.33 -11.99
C VAL A 53 -4.11 -10.85 -12.04
N LYS A 54 -5.17 -11.62 -12.31
CA LYS A 54 -5.18 -13.09 -12.17
C LYS A 54 -4.08 -13.78 -12.99
N SER A 55 -3.92 -13.38 -14.25
CA SER A 55 -2.95 -14.02 -15.16
C SER A 55 -1.52 -13.82 -14.69
N ALA A 56 -1.16 -12.60 -14.30
CA ALA A 56 0.19 -12.29 -13.81
C ALA A 56 0.49 -13.00 -12.48
N LEU A 57 -0.46 -12.97 -11.52
CA LEU A 57 -0.32 -13.63 -10.22
C LEU A 57 -0.23 -15.16 -10.32
N ALA A 58 -0.92 -15.78 -11.30
CA ALA A 58 -0.85 -17.22 -11.52
C ALA A 58 0.50 -17.67 -12.12
N ARG A 59 1.15 -16.78 -12.91
CA ARG A 59 2.44 -17.09 -13.55
C ARG A 59 3.65 -16.73 -12.68
N PHE A 60 3.45 -15.87 -11.70
CA PHE A 60 4.50 -15.52 -10.73
C PHE A 60 3.89 -15.51 -9.33
N THR A 61 4.14 -16.59 -8.61
CA THR A 61 3.58 -16.88 -7.29
C THR A 61 4.51 -16.39 -6.17
N PRO A 62 4.05 -16.36 -4.90
CA PRO A 62 4.92 -16.11 -3.76
C PRO A 62 6.13 -17.06 -3.71
N GLN A 63 5.96 -18.30 -4.11
CA GLN A 63 7.03 -19.31 -4.14
C GLN A 63 8.13 -18.96 -5.14
N ASP A 64 7.79 -18.31 -6.25
CA ASP A 64 8.78 -17.91 -7.25
C ASP A 64 9.73 -16.84 -6.71
N ILE A 65 9.20 -15.79 -6.04
CA ILE A 65 10.08 -14.78 -5.43
C ILE A 65 10.84 -15.34 -4.24
N ILE A 66 10.26 -16.25 -3.43
CA ILE A 66 10.95 -16.95 -2.34
C ILE A 66 12.14 -17.73 -2.91
N LYS A 67 11.93 -18.51 -3.97
CA LYS A 67 12.99 -19.26 -4.65
C LYS A 67 14.12 -18.36 -5.14
N ILE A 68 13.78 -17.17 -5.69
CA ILE A 68 14.77 -16.19 -6.13
C ILE A 68 15.62 -15.69 -4.96
N LEU A 69 15.02 -15.37 -3.80
CA LEU A 69 15.76 -14.95 -2.61
C LEU A 69 16.68 -16.08 -2.11
N GLN A 70 16.15 -17.30 -2.02
CA GLN A 70 16.91 -18.49 -1.57
C GLN A 70 18.11 -18.78 -2.47
N GLN A 71 17.94 -18.73 -3.79
CA GLN A 71 19.03 -18.90 -4.77
C GLN A 71 20.13 -17.83 -4.64
N ASN A 72 19.79 -16.68 -4.11
CA ASN A 72 20.74 -15.59 -3.83
C ASN A 72 21.16 -15.56 -2.35
N HIS A 73 20.87 -16.60 -1.57
CA HIS A 73 21.23 -16.75 -0.14
C HIS A 73 20.72 -15.61 0.74
N LEU A 74 19.61 -14.95 0.37
CA LEU A 74 19.00 -13.91 1.18
C LEU A 74 18.11 -14.53 2.24
N LYS A 75 18.34 -14.12 3.50
CA LYS A 75 17.53 -14.54 4.64
C LYS A 75 16.25 -13.71 4.72
N PHE A 76 15.16 -14.35 5.13
CA PHE A 76 13.87 -13.71 5.36
C PHE A 76 13.14 -14.40 6.52
N GLU A 77 12.12 -13.75 7.03
CA GLU A 77 11.25 -14.27 8.09
C GLU A 77 9.78 -14.15 7.67
N GLU A 78 8.98 -15.09 8.12
CA GLU A 78 7.52 -14.98 8.07
C GLU A 78 7.03 -14.25 9.32
N ARG A 79 6.10 -13.31 9.11
CA ARG A 79 5.39 -12.60 10.16
C ARG A 79 3.90 -12.92 10.11
N GLN A 80 3.14 -12.27 11.00
CA GLN A 80 1.69 -12.44 11.08
C GLN A 80 1.03 -12.28 9.70
N ASN A 81 -0.05 -13.02 9.47
CA ASN A 81 -0.86 -12.97 8.26
C ASN A 81 -0.09 -13.32 6.97
N GLY A 82 0.93 -14.19 7.05
CA GLY A 82 1.67 -14.67 5.89
C GLY A 82 2.59 -13.65 5.22
N GLN A 83 2.89 -12.54 5.89
CA GLN A 83 3.80 -11.52 5.39
C GLN A 83 5.24 -12.01 5.42
N LEU A 84 5.98 -11.85 4.33
CA LEU A 84 7.39 -12.23 4.25
C LEU A 84 8.29 -10.99 4.16
N PHE A 85 9.21 -10.90 5.12
CA PHE A 85 10.17 -9.81 5.23
C PHE A 85 11.59 -10.33 5.03
N ALA A 86 12.33 -9.71 4.14
CA ALA A 86 13.78 -9.90 4.10
C ALA A 86 14.43 -9.21 5.32
N PHE A 87 15.63 -9.64 5.72
CA PHE A 87 16.35 -8.98 6.80
C PHE A 87 16.92 -7.62 6.40
N SER A 88 17.17 -7.42 5.09
CA SER A 88 17.71 -6.18 4.52
C SER A 88 17.06 -5.88 3.16
N ALA A 89 16.41 -4.73 3.06
CA ALA A 89 15.86 -4.23 1.80
C ALA A 89 16.98 -3.83 0.80
N ALA A 90 18.16 -3.43 1.31
CA ALA A 90 19.31 -3.12 0.48
C ALA A 90 19.85 -4.38 -0.22
N ASP A 91 19.83 -5.54 0.47
CA ASP A 91 20.25 -6.82 -0.10
C ASP A 91 19.29 -7.29 -1.20
N VAL A 92 17.98 -7.08 -1.01
CA VAL A 92 16.98 -7.34 -2.05
C VAL A 92 17.24 -6.47 -3.28
N ALA A 93 17.50 -5.18 -3.10
CA ALA A 93 17.85 -4.28 -4.20
C ALA A 93 19.17 -4.69 -4.89
N GLY A 94 20.18 -5.09 -4.10
CA GLY A 94 21.45 -5.63 -4.60
C GLY A 94 21.27 -6.91 -5.44
N MET A 95 20.45 -7.82 -4.96
CA MET A 95 20.09 -9.05 -5.68
C MET A 95 19.43 -8.73 -7.04
N LEU A 96 18.47 -7.80 -7.06
CA LEU A 96 17.81 -7.40 -8.31
C LEU A 96 18.80 -6.83 -9.31
N TRP A 97 19.76 -6.01 -8.85
CA TRP A 97 20.79 -5.46 -9.71
C TRP A 97 21.76 -6.53 -10.19
N LYS A 98 22.22 -7.43 -9.31
CA LYS A 98 23.09 -8.55 -9.69
C LYS A 98 22.48 -9.37 -10.84
N ARG A 99 21.19 -9.70 -10.76
CA ARG A 99 20.47 -10.40 -11.83
C ARG A 99 20.44 -9.63 -13.15
N CYS A 100 20.31 -8.31 -13.08
CA CYS A 100 20.40 -7.44 -14.27
C CYS A 100 21.82 -7.45 -14.86
N ALA A 101 22.84 -7.34 -14.02
CA ALA A 101 24.24 -7.32 -14.44
C ALA A 101 24.68 -8.64 -15.09
N GLU A 102 24.26 -9.79 -14.51
CA GLU A 102 24.50 -11.14 -15.08
C GLU A 102 23.91 -11.29 -16.48
N LYS A 103 22.80 -10.60 -16.77
CA LYS A 103 22.13 -10.54 -18.08
C LYS A 103 22.61 -9.37 -18.95
N LYS A 104 23.71 -8.69 -18.57
CA LYS A 104 24.31 -7.55 -19.32
C LYS A 104 23.36 -6.37 -19.53
N VAL A 105 22.35 -6.21 -18.67
CA VAL A 105 21.47 -5.04 -18.68
C VAL A 105 22.28 -3.78 -18.40
N LYS A 106 22.12 -2.76 -19.24
CA LYS A 106 22.74 -1.45 -19.04
C LYS A 106 21.91 -0.58 -18.09
N LEU A 107 22.57 0.29 -17.34
CA LEU A 107 21.94 1.24 -16.42
C LEU A 107 22.50 2.64 -16.64
N GLN A 108 21.59 3.60 -16.83
CA GLN A 108 21.89 5.02 -16.82
C GLN A 108 21.16 5.68 -15.66
N THR A 109 21.88 6.03 -14.61
CA THR A 109 21.37 6.80 -13.46
C THR A 109 21.49 8.31 -13.70
N ASN A 110 20.86 9.13 -12.83
CA ASN A 110 20.77 10.58 -12.97
C ASN A 110 20.22 11.00 -14.36
N CYS A 111 19.36 10.17 -14.93
CA CYS A 111 18.81 10.31 -16.25
C CYS A 111 17.35 10.76 -16.18
N GLU A 112 17.11 12.03 -16.34
CA GLU A 112 15.77 12.61 -16.35
C GLU A 112 15.19 12.59 -17.77
N ILE A 113 14.02 11.97 -17.90
CA ILE A 113 13.30 11.89 -19.17
C ILE A 113 12.52 13.19 -19.38
N ASN A 114 12.81 13.90 -20.45
CA ASN A 114 12.18 15.16 -20.83
C ASN A 114 11.02 14.95 -21.80
N LYS A 115 11.18 14.00 -22.76
CA LYS A 115 10.19 13.76 -23.80
C LYS A 115 10.27 12.32 -24.28
N VAL A 116 9.12 11.74 -24.58
CA VAL A 116 8.99 10.46 -25.27
C VAL A 116 8.22 10.73 -26.57
N SER A 117 8.67 10.18 -27.67
CA SER A 117 7.99 10.26 -28.96
C SER A 117 8.09 8.90 -29.68
N ARG A 118 7.20 8.66 -30.66
CA ARG A 118 7.19 7.45 -31.47
C ARG A 118 7.09 7.83 -32.94
N VAL A 119 8.04 7.34 -33.71
CA VAL A 119 8.11 7.56 -35.17
C VAL A 119 8.48 6.24 -35.84
N ASN A 120 7.72 5.80 -36.84
CA ASN A 120 7.92 4.55 -37.58
C ASN A 120 8.12 3.34 -36.62
N ASP A 121 7.22 3.21 -35.62
CA ASP A 121 7.21 2.15 -34.61
C ASP A 121 8.43 2.13 -33.66
N ILE A 122 9.29 3.11 -33.70
CA ILE A 122 10.45 3.26 -32.82
C ILE A 122 10.18 4.37 -31.80
N PHE A 123 10.43 4.09 -30.53
CA PHE A 123 10.39 5.09 -29.47
C PHE A 123 11.71 5.87 -29.41
N ARG A 124 11.59 7.19 -29.30
CA ARG A 124 12.71 8.10 -29.02
C ARG A 124 12.48 8.76 -27.66
N ILE A 125 13.44 8.59 -26.79
CA ILE A 125 13.42 9.10 -25.41
C ILE A 125 14.50 10.18 -25.30
N GLU A 126 14.09 11.43 -25.13
CA GLU A 126 14.97 12.58 -24.93
C GLU A 126 15.18 12.81 -23.42
N THR A 127 16.42 12.91 -23.01
CA THR A 127 16.83 13.02 -21.61
C THR A 127 17.89 14.09 -21.42
N ASN A 128 18.19 14.43 -20.17
CA ASN A 128 19.35 15.27 -19.84
C ASN A 128 20.71 14.63 -20.17
N CYS A 129 20.74 13.30 -20.41
CA CYS A 129 21.96 12.54 -20.75
C CYS A 129 22.10 12.26 -22.26
N GLY A 130 21.21 12.79 -23.09
CA GLY A 130 21.14 12.51 -24.53
C GLY A 130 19.83 11.86 -24.95
N ALA A 131 19.78 11.35 -26.17
CA ALA A 131 18.61 10.68 -26.71
C ALA A 131 18.86 9.17 -26.87
N PHE A 132 17.86 8.37 -26.53
CA PHE A 132 17.85 6.92 -26.68
C PHE A 132 16.73 6.50 -27.62
N ILE A 133 16.94 5.41 -28.32
CA ILE A 133 15.90 4.80 -29.18
C ILE A 133 15.70 3.34 -28.79
N CYS A 134 14.46 2.88 -28.89
CA CYS A 134 14.13 1.47 -28.64
C CYS A 134 12.86 1.07 -29.41
N GLU A 135 12.75 -0.21 -29.71
CA GLU A 135 11.54 -0.82 -30.28
C GLU A 135 10.46 -0.99 -29.18
N ASN A 136 10.86 -1.45 -28.01
CA ASN A 136 9.97 -1.70 -26.89
C ASN A 136 10.23 -0.71 -25.74
N LEU A 137 9.19 -0.03 -25.26
CA LEU A 137 9.25 0.88 -24.12
C LEU A 137 8.46 0.31 -22.93
N ILE A 138 9.13 0.04 -21.83
CA ILE A 138 8.51 -0.43 -20.59
C ILE A 138 8.48 0.70 -19.56
N VAL A 139 7.30 1.17 -19.19
CA VAL A 139 7.08 2.19 -18.17
C VAL A 139 6.91 1.52 -16.80
N ALA A 140 7.93 1.65 -15.97
CA ALA A 140 8.01 1.09 -14.62
C ALA A 140 8.23 2.18 -13.55
N SER A 141 7.71 3.38 -13.79
CA SER A 141 7.97 4.58 -12.99
C SER A 141 7.34 4.54 -11.58
N GLY A 142 6.40 3.61 -11.34
CA GLY A 142 5.63 3.56 -10.11
C GLY A 142 4.56 4.65 -10.04
N GLY A 143 4.03 4.89 -8.84
CA GLY A 143 3.09 5.95 -8.52
C GLY A 143 3.77 7.22 -8.03
N VAL A 144 2.99 8.11 -7.37
CA VAL A 144 3.46 9.42 -6.86
C VAL A 144 3.64 9.47 -5.34
N SER A 145 3.47 8.34 -4.65
CA SER A 145 3.76 8.23 -3.21
C SER A 145 5.24 8.34 -2.93
N TYR A 146 5.61 8.99 -1.83
CA TYR A 146 6.99 9.31 -1.45
C TYR A 146 7.73 10.20 -2.48
N PRO A 147 7.23 11.40 -2.79
CA PRO A 147 7.87 12.30 -3.76
C PRO A 147 9.32 12.64 -3.39
N LYS A 148 9.66 12.65 -2.10
CA LYS A 148 11.03 12.91 -1.59
C LYS A 148 12.07 11.89 -2.03
N ILE A 149 11.68 10.69 -2.44
CA ILE A 149 12.59 9.67 -2.96
C ILE A 149 12.54 9.56 -4.50
N GLY A 150 11.92 10.53 -5.16
CA GLY A 150 11.95 10.66 -6.61
C GLY A 150 10.70 10.17 -7.34
N ALA A 151 9.62 9.84 -6.64
CA ALA A 151 8.35 9.52 -7.27
C ALA A 151 7.81 10.72 -8.05
N THR A 152 7.36 10.49 -9.28
CA THR A 152 6.82 11.52 -10.18
C THR A 152 5.64 10.98 -10.98
N ASP A 153 4.91 11.88 -11.61
CA ASP A 153 3.79 11.58 -12.52
C ASP A 153 4.21 11.24 -13.96
N LEU A 154 5.52 11.05 -14.21
CA LEU A 154 6.06 10.81 -15.55
C LEU A 154 5.35 9.66 -16.28
N GLY A 155 5.12 8.54 -15.60
CA GLY A 155 4.45 7.39 -16.21
C GLY A 155 3.01 7.71 -16.63
N TYR A 156 2.31 8.52 -15.86
CA TYR A 156 0.96 8.97 -16.22
C TYR A 156 0.97 9.95 -17.39
N LYS A 157 1.96 10.83 -17.47
CA LYS A 157 2.16 11.74 -18.60
C LYS A 157 2.45 10.96 -19.89
N ILE A 158 3.36 9.98 -19.84
CA ILE A 158 3.64 9.09 -20.96
C ILE A 158 2.37 8.36 -21.40
N ALA A 159 1.65 7.73 -20.46
CA ALA A 159 0.43 7.01 -20.75
C ALA A 159 -0.63 7.92 -21.42
N GLY A 160 -0.88 9.11 -20.86
CA GLY A 160 -1.81 10.08 -21.41
C GLY A 160 -1.44 10.56 -22.82
N GLN A 161 -0.14 10.76 -23.07
CA GLN A 161 0.38 11.13 -24.40
C GLN A 161 0.05 10.07 -25.46
N PHE A 162 0.05 8.78 -25.10
CA PHE A 162 -0.32 7.68 -26.00
C PHE A 162 -1.81 7.28 -25.90
N GLY A 163 -2.67 8.19 -25.39
CA GLY A 163 -4.11 8.04 -25.41
C GLY A 163 -4.71 7.21 -24.26
N HIS A 164 -3.92 6.80 -23.29
CA HIS A 164 -4.42 6.07 -22.13
C HIS A 164 -5.19 6.97 -21.18
N LYS A 165 -6.30 6.46 -20.69
CA LYS A 165 -7.05 7.06 -19.58
C LYS A 165 -6.29 6.85 -18.28
N ILE A 166 -6.21 7.91 -17.48
CA ILE A 166 -5.65 7.87 -16.14
C ILE A 166 -6.79 7.95 -15.13
N ILE A 167 -6.91 6.92 -14.31
CA ILE A 167 -7.77 6.95 -13.12
C ILE A 167 -7.11 7.87 -12.10
N ASN A 168 -7.85 8.81 -11.56
CA ASN A 168 -7.29 9.89 -10.72
C ASN A 168 -6.42 9.34 -9.58
N PRO A 169 -5.11 9.59 -9.56
CA PRO A 169 -4.22 9.11 -8.53
C PRO A 169 -4.54 9.74 -7.17
N HIS A 170 -4.60 8.93 -6.13
CA HIS A 170 -4.85 9.38 -4.77
C HIS A 170 -4.05 8.57 -3.74
N PRO A 171 -3.74 9.16 -2.56
CA PRO A 171 -2.99 8.47 -1.52
C PRO A 171 -3.77 7.26 -0.98
N ALA A 172 -3.11 6.11 -0.88
CA ALA A 172 -3.67 4.87 -0.36
C ALA A 172 -2.70 4.18 0.60
N LEU A 173 -3.20 3.30 1.46
CA LEU A 173 -2.46 2.78 2.61
C LEU A 173 -1.86 3.93 3.42
N VAL A 174 -2.71 4.82 3.87
CA VAL A 174 -2.33 6.12 4.45
C VAL A 174 -3.14 6.41 5.72
N GLY A 175 -2.54 7.11 6.66
CA GLY A 175 -3.23 7.59 7.86
C GLY A 175 -4.32 8.62 7.53
N LEU A 176 -5.28 8.74 8.43
CA LEU A 176 -6.45 9.61 8.30
C LEU A 176 -6.41 10.74 9.33
N VAL A 177 -6.64 11.96 8.87
CA VAL A 177 -6.58 13.18 9.68
C VAL A 177 -7.92 13.42 10.37
N ALA A 178 -7.89 13.63 11.69
CA ALA A 178 -9.07 14.00 12.47
C ALA A 178 -9.52 15.45 12.20
N PRO A 179 -10.83 15.72 12.18
CA PRO A 179 -11.34 17.10 12.18
C PRO A 179 -10.77 17.92 13.35
N ALA A 180 -10.57 19.23 13.14
CA ALA A 180 -9.95 20.10 14.11
C ALA A 180 -10.64 20.06 15.49
N VAL A 181 -11.97 19.96 15.51
CA VAL A 181 -12.79 19.95 16.73
C VAL A 181 -12.55 18.76 17.65
N ILE A 182 -12.07 17.63 17.13
CA ILE A 182 -11.80 16.41 17.92
C ILE A 182 -10.32 16.02 17.91
N ARG A 183 -9.45 16.83 17.28
CA ARG A 183 -8.02 16.51 17.12
C ARG A 183 -7.28 16.41 18.43
N SER A 184 -7.65 17.20 19.44
CA SER A 184 -7.07 17.13 20.80
C SER A 184 -7.23 15.74 21.42
N PHE A 185 -8.41 15.09 21.24
CA PHE A 185 -8.66 13.73 21.70
C PHE A 185 -7.62 12.74 21.13
N PHE A 186 -7.35 12.82 19.83
CA PHE A 186 -6.37 11.92 19.18
C PHE A 186 -4.93 12.28 19.55
N SER A 187 -4.62 13.57 19.63
CA SER A 187 -3.28 14.05 19.96
C SER A 187 -2.84 13.63 21.37
N GLU A 188 -3.75 13.67 22.36
CA GLU A 188 -3.50 13.21 23.72
C GLU A 188 -3.18 11.72 23.80
N LEU A 189 -3.69 10.93 22.87
CA LEU A 189 -3.51 9.48 22.76
C LEU A 189 -2.37 9.08 21.82
N ALA A 190 -1.66 10.04 21.21
CA ALA A 190 -0.61 9.76 20.24
C ALA A 190 0.41 8.74 20.76
N GLY A 191 0.75 7.77 19.92
CA GLY A 191 1.65 6.64 20.25
C GLY A 191 0.95 5.42 20.85
N ILE A 192 -0.33 5.53 21.24
CA ILE A 192 -1.11 4.37 21.74
C ILE A 192 -1.62 3.56 20.54
N SER A 193 -1.43 2.25 20.59
CA SER A 193 -1.99 1.28 19.65
C SER A 193 -3.10 0.45 20.29
N VAL A 194 -4.16 0.17 19.53
CA VAL A 194 -5.30 -0.62 19.98
C VAL A 194 -5.75 -1.54 18.85
N SER A 195 -5.98 -2.81 19.16
CA SER A 195 -6.55 -3.75 18.21
C SER A 195 -8.05 -3.49 18.04
N VAL A 196 -8.51 -3.31 16.80
CA VAL A 196 -9.85 -2.83 16.47
C VAL A 196 -10.45 -3.57 15.30
N ILE A 197 -11.77 -3.41 15.12
CA ILE A 197 -12.45 -3.66 13.86
C ILE A 197 -12.90 -2.32 13.30
N ILE A 198 -12.44 -1.96 12.09
CA ILE A 198 -12.90 -0.78 11.36
C ILE A 198 -13.89 -1.23 10.29
N THR A 199 -15.07 -0.61 10.29
CA THR A 199 -16.07 -0.80 9.24
C THR A 199 -16.10 0.45 8.37
N VAL A 200 -15.84 0.26 7.08
CA VAL A 200 -15.95 1.29 6.04
C VAL A 200 -16.77 0.71 4.88
N ASP A 201 -17.84 1.39 4.50
CA ASP A 201 -18.86 0.84 3.60
C ASP A 201 -19.36 -0.53 4.15
N LYS A 202 -19.18 -1.60 3.38
CA LYS A 202 -19.53 -2.98 3.77
C LYS A 202 -18.33 -3.82 4.22
N LYS A 203 -17.12 -3.22 4.21
CA LYS A 203 -15.88 -3.90 4.56
C LYS A 203 -15.59 -3.79 6.05
N LYS A 204 -15.30 -4.94 6.68
CA LYS A 204 -14.75 -5.02 8.03
C LYS A 204 -13.26 -5.34 7.94
N ILE A 205 -12.46 -4.54 8.64
CA ILE A 205 -11.01 -4.62 8.61
C ILE A 205 -10.53 -4.73 10.05
N CYS A 206 -9.92 -5.86 10.37
CA CYS A 206 -9.36 -6.14 11.70
C CYS A 206 -7.86 -5.80 11.70
N GLY A 207 -7.35 -5.32 12.83
CA GLY A 207 -5.93 -5.04 13.04
C GLY A 207 -5.70 -3.89 13.99
N ASP A 208 -4.46 -3.44 14.09
CA ASP A 208 -4.10 -2.37 15.01
C ASP A 208 -4.36 -0.98 14.40
N LEU A 209 -5.00 -0.14 15.22
CA LEU A 209 -5.13 1.30 15.04
C LEU A 209 -4.08 1.99 15.90
N LEU A 210 -3.34 2.92 15.33
CA LEU A 210 -2.38 3.78 16.03
C LEU A 210 -2.93 5.21 16.11
N PHE A 211 -3.07 5.74 17.31
CA PHE A 211 -3.35 7.16 17.50
C PHE A 211 -2.12 8.00 17.17
N THR A 212 -2.34 9.11 16.45
CA THR A 212 -1.29 10.07 16.08
C THR A 212 -1.68 11.49 16.47
N HIS A 213 -0.75 12.42 16.44
CA HIS A 213 -1.03 13.85 16.70
C HIS A 213 -2.04 14.46 15.71
N LEU A 214 -2.19 13.89 14.53
CA LEU A 214 -3.09 14.40 13.50
C LEU A 214 -4.41 13.63 13.41
N GLY A 215 -4.48 12.41 13.94
CA GLY A 215 -5.63 11.52 13.81
C GLY A 215 -5.26 10.07 14.03
N ILE A 216 -5.53 9.20 13.08
CA ILE A 216 -5.32 7.75 13.19
C ILE A 216 -4.46 7.20 12.04
N SER A 217 -3.70 6.15 12.35
CA SER A 217 -2.88 5.37 11.44
C SER A 217 -2.83 3.90 11.92
N GLY A 218 -1.87 3.13 11.50
CA GLY A 218 -1.73 1.72 11.86
C GLY A 218 -2.37 0.79 10.83
N PRO A 219 -2.04 -0.51 10.86
CA PRO A 219 -2.40 -1.47 9.82
C PRO A 219 -3.89 -1.50 9.44
N ALA A 220 -4.79 -1.46 10.44
CA ALA A 220 -6.23 -1.44 10.18
C ALA A 220 -6.65 -0.16 9.45
N VAL A 221 -6.12 0.99 9.85
CA VAL A 221 -6.44 2.29 9.24
C VAL A 221 -5.86 2.41 7.84
N LEU A 222 -4.63 1.93 7.63
CA LEU A 222 -4.00 1.92 6.31
C LEU A 222 -4.85 1.10 5.32
N ASN A 223 -5.28 -0.10 5.69
CA ASN A 223 -6.18 -0.89 4.85
C ASN A 223 -7.56 -0.24 4.70
N ALA A 224 -8.12 0.38 5.75
CA ALA A 224 -9.39 1.08 5.66
C ALA A 224 -9.35 2.26 4.68
N SER A 225 -8.20 2.93 4.55
CA SER A 225 -8.01 4.04 3.62
C SER A 225 -8.16 3.65 2.15
N LEU A 226 -7.99 2.37 1.80
CA LEU A 226 -8.22 1.84 0.44
C LEU A 226 -9.70 1.92 0.03
N TYR A 227 -10.61 1.85 0.98
CA TYR A 227 -12.05 1.80 0.78
C TYR A 227 -12.75 3.11 1.17
N TRP A 228 -12.05 3.97 1.93
CA TRP A 228 -12.60 5.23 2.39
C TRP A 228 -12.61 6.30 1.31
N GLN A 229 -13.72 7.01 1.21
CA GLN A 229 -13.89 8.17 0.35
C GLN A 229 -14.04 9.46 1.17
N ASN A 230 -13.62 10.59 0.61
CA ASN A 230 -13.69 11.86 1.31
C ASN A 230 -15.13 12.19 1.76
N GLY A 231 -15.27 12.56 3.04
CA GLY A 231 -16.57 12.81 3.68
C GLY A 231 -17.28 11.57 4.21
N GLN A 232 -16.80 10.36 3.89
CA GLN A 232 -17.41 9.12 4.36
C GLN A 232 -17.07 8.87 5.85
N LYS A 233 -18.04 8.30 6.56
CA LYS A 233 -17.92 7.91 7.96
C LYS A 233 -17.30 6.51 8.10
N LEU A 234 -16.38 6.36 9.03
CA LEU A 234 -15.90 5.06 9.52
C LEU A 234 -16.58 4.72 10.84
N TYR A 235 -16.75 3.44 11.11
CA TYR A 235 -17.18 2.95 12.40
C TYR A 235 -16.08 2.08 13.00
N ILE A 236 -15.70 2.37 14.24
CA ILE A 236 -14.59 1.70 14.92
C ILE A 236 -15.13 0.95 16.14
N ASP A 237 -14.91 -0.35 16.17
CA ASP A 237 -15.14 -1.20 17.32
C ASP A 237 -13.79 -1.37 18.06
N PHE A 238 -13.65 -0.69 19.17
CA PHE A 238 -12.46 -0.71 20.03
C PHE A 238 -12.37 -1.96 20.91
N LEU A 239 -13.45 -2.70 21.06
CA LEU A 239 -13.44 -3.95 21.80
C LEU A 239 -13.14 -5.17 20.90
N ASN A 240 -12.90 -4.95 19.63
CA ASN A 240 -12.52 -6.00 18.66
C ASN A 240 -13.50 -7.19 18.67
N GLY A 241 -14.80 -6.90 18.69
CA GLY A 241 -15.88 -7.89 18.71
C GLY A 241 -16.28 -8.39 20.11
N HIS A 242 -15.63 -7.93 21.18
CA HIS A 242 -16.06 -8.26 22.54
C HIS A 242 -17.23 -7.38 22.99
N SER A 243 -18.11 -7.93 23.82
CA SER A 243 -19.20 -7.19 24.47
C SER A 243 -18.72 -6.60 25.79
N PHE A 244 -19.05 -5.32 26.04
CA PHE A 244 -18.74 -4.68 27.29
C PHE A 244 -19.55 -5.33 28.47
N GLU A 245 -20.78 -5.78 28.22
CA GLU A 245 -21.60 -6.46 29.21
C GLU A 245 -20.91 -7.72 29.73
N LYS A 246 -20.32 -8.53 28.83
CA LYS A 246 -19.55 -9.73 29.21
C LYS A 246 -18.30 -9.37 30.02
N LEU A 247 -17.62 -8.29 29.68
CA LEU A 247 -16.47 -7.82 30.45
C LEU A 247 -16.87 -7.32 31.85
N ALA A 248 -18.07 -6.78 31.97
CA ALA A 248 -18.62 -6.26 33.24
C ALA A 248 -19.23 -7.33 34.13
N GLU A 249 -19.49 -8.54 33.62
CA GLU A 249 -20.01 -9.65 34.41
C GLU A 249 -19.14 -9.87 35.65
N GLN A 250 -19.78 -10.02 36.81
CA GLN A 250 -19.16 -10.24 38.12
C GLN A 250 -18.22 -9.11 38.63
N GLN A 251 -18.28 -7.91 38.01
CA GLN A 251 -17.40 -6.78 38.34
C GLN A 251 -18.18 -5.52 38.77
N SER A 252 -19.37 -5.69 39.39
CA SER A 252 -20.28 -4.58 39.73
C SER A 252 -19.69 -3.44 40.56
N LYS A 253 -18.69 -3.74 41.40
CA LYS A 253 -17.99 -2.76 42.26
C LYS A 253 -16.88 -1.98 41.56
N LYS A 254 -16.48 -2.38 40.34
CA LYS A 254 -15.45 -1.67 39.59
C LYS A 254 -16.06 -0.55 38.76
N SER A 255 -15.27 0.49 38.51
CA SER A 255 -15.66 1.54 37.57
C SER A 255 -15.52 1.06 36.11
N VAL A 256 -16.24 1.73 35.21
CA VAL A 256 -16.18 1.45 33.76
C VAL A 256 -14.74 1.49 33.24
N SER A 257 -13.96 2.52 33.61
CA SER A 257 -12.57 2.65 33.19
C SER A 257 -11.65 1.55 33.72
N GLN A 258 -11.92 1.06 34.95
CA GLN A 258 -11.15 -0.06 35.52
C GLN A 258 -11.40 -1.36 34.76
N ILE A 259 -12.66 -1.63 34.37
CA ILE A 259 -13.03 -2.82 33.60
C ILE A 259 -12.40 -2.73 32.21
N LEU A 260 -12.55 -1.60 31.51
CA LEU A 260 -11.98 -1.41 30.18
C LEU A 260 -10.44 -1.48 30.17
N SER A 261 -9.79 -1.08 31.26
CA SER A 261 -8.32 -1.17 31.39
C SER A 261 -7.79 -2.59 31.45
N THR A 262 -8.66 -3.61 31.55
CA THR A 262 -8.26 -5.02 31.43
C THR A 262 -8.01 -5.45 29.97
N VAL A 263 -8.60 -4.74 29.02
CA VAL A 263 -8.54 -5.08 27.57
C VAL A 263 -8.03 -3.93 26.71
N LEU A 264 -8.05 -2.69 27.22
CA LEU A 264 -7.56 -1.50 26.53
C LEU A 264 -6.44 -0.83 27.32
N PRO A 265 -5.54 -0.10 26.66
CA PRO A 265 -4.56 0.75 27.36
C PRO A 265 -5.25 1.71 28.34
N ALA A 266 -4.81 1.74 29.58
CA ALA A 266 -5.48 2.45 30.68
C ALA A 266 -5.75 3.94 30.38
N LYS A 267 -4.80 4.63 29.71
CA LYS A 267 -4.96 6.03 29.30
C LYS A 267 -6.10 6.18 28.30
N PHE A 268 -6.22 5.26 27.34
CA PHE A 268 -7.28 5.27 26.35
C PHE A 268 -8.64 4.94 26.99
N ALA A 269 -8.70 3.89 27.84
CA ALA A 269 -9.91 3.50 28.56
C ALA A 269 -10.49 4.69 29.34
N LYS A 270 -9.67 5.39 30.15
CA LYS A 270 -10.08 6.59 30.91
C LYS A 270 -10.58 7.70 29.99
N ARG A 271 -9.90 7.95 28.87
CA ARG A 271 -10.25 9.02 27.94
C ARG A 271 -11.57 8.75 27.20
N LEU A 272 -11.83 7.47 26.88
CA LEU A 272 -13.04 7.06 26.16
C LEU A 272 -14.32 7.21 27.01
N VAL A 273 -14.21 7.04 28.33
CA VAL A 273 -15.35 7.07 29.26
C VAL A 273 -15.53 8.41 29.99
N VAL A 274 -14.87 9.46 29.56
CA VAL A 274 -15.04 10.80 30.16
C VAL A 274 -16.55 11.15 30.24
N GLY A 275 -17.02 11.49 31.45
CA GLY A 275 -18.42 11.79 31.75
C GLY A 275 -19.33 10.57 31.95
N LEU A 276 -18.76 9.34 31.85
CA LEU A 276 -19.51 8.07 32.07
C LEU A 276 -18.81 7.16 33.08
N ASP A 277 -17.67 7.54 33.63
CA ASP A 277 -16.90 6.70 34.54
C ASP A 277 -17.54 6.67 35.93
N CYS A 278 -18.24 5.59 36.21
CA CYS A 278 -18.88 5.29 37.53
C CYS A 278 -18.83 3.77 37.73
N ASN A 279 -19.18 3.32 38.93
CA ASN A 279 -19.37 1.89 39.19
C ASN A 279 -20.50 1.35 38.30
N ILE A 280 -20.34 0.12 37.82
CA ILE A 280 -21.30 -0.51 36.87
C ILE A 280 -22.73 -0.51 37.38
N GLU A 281 -22.94 -0.77 38.69
CA GLU A 281 -24.27 -0.75 39.34
C GLU A 281 -24.99 0.60 39.25
N ASN A 282 -24.21 1.69 39.12
CA ASN A 282 -24.69 3.07 38.99
C ASN A 282 -24.85 3.55 37.56
N LEU A 283 -24.52 2.71 36.56
CA LEU A 283 -24.58 3.08 35.16
C LEU A 283 -26.03 2.98 34.63
N SER A 284 -26.64 4.11 34.35
CA SER A 284 -28.01 4.16 33.79
C SER A 284 -28.09 3.48 32.42
N ASN A 285 -29.27 3.01 32.03
CA ASN A 285 -29.47 2.38 30.69
C ASN A 285 -29.14 3.34 29.56
N LYS A 286 -29.40 4.63 29.69
CA LYS A 286 -29.02 5.66 28.74
C LYS A 286 -27.49 5.74 28.58
N ASN A 287 -26.78 5.73 29.71
CA ASN A 287 -25.30 5.78 29.69
C ASN A 287 -24.70 4.47 29.19
N LYS A 288 -25.33 3.31 29.40
CA LYS A 288 -24.92 2.04 28.78
C LYS A 288 -24.99 2.10 27.26
N GLN A 289 -26.04 2.68 26.69
CA GLN A 289 -26.20 2.85 25.26
C GLN A 289 -25.10 3.79 24.69
N ILE A 290 -24.87 4.94 25.34
CA ILE A 290 -23.82 5.88 24.93
C ILE A 290 -22.43 5.22 25.01
N LEU A 291 -22.19 4.42 26.05
CA LEU A 291 -20.96 3.68 26.23
C LEU A 291 -20.75 2.64 25.10
N ASN A 292 -21.82 1.86 24.81
CA ASN A 292 -21.77 0.89 23.72
C ASN A 292 -21.44 1.54 22.36
N ASP A 293 -22.06 2.68 22.04
CA ASP A 293 -21.78 3.41 20.82
C ASP A 293 -20.33 3.90 20.78
N ARG A 294 -19.77 4.35 21.92
CA ARG A 294 -18.36 4.76 22.01
C ARG A 294 -17.37 3.61 21.90
N LEU A 295 -17.74 2.41 22.36
CA LEU A 295 -16.88 1.24 22.40
C LEU A 295 -16.93 0.41 21.13
N ASN A 296 -18.12 0.08 20.66
CA ASN A 296 -18.33 -0.88 19.58
C ASN A 296 -18.75 -0.24 18.26
N ASN A 297 -19.13 1.04 18.26
CA ASN A 297 -19.63 1.71 17.05
C ASN A 297 -19.22 3.18 17.00
N TYR A 298 -17.96 3.47 17.36
CA TYR A 298 -17.44 4.84 17.36
C TYR A 298 -17.43 5.42 15.96
N ALA A 299 -18.33 6.38 15.71
CA ALA A 299 -18.44 7.05 14.42
C ALA A 299 -17.32 8.09 14.26
N PHE A 300 -16.48 7.92 13.26
CA PHE A 300 -15.39 8.82 12.94
C PHE A 300 -15.47 9.24 11.47
N THR A 301 -15.50 10.55 11.22
CA THR A 301 -15.44 11.12 9.87
C THR A 301 -14.10 11.82 9.70
N PRO A 302 -13.14 11.19 9.01
CA PRO A 302 -11.86 11.83 8.71
C PRO A 302 -12.05 13.11 7.90
N GLN A 303 -11.22 14.12 8.15
CA GLN A 303 -11.21 15.33 7.35
C GLN A 303 -10.55 15.11 5.98
N LYS A 304 -9.47 14.33 5.94
CA LYS A 304 -8.68 13.98 4.75
C LYS A 304 -7.68 12.87 5.07
N THR A 305 -6.99 12.38 4.05
CA THR A 305 -5.79 11.55 4.24
C THR A 305 -4.58 12.37 4.67
N MET A 306 -3.52 11.72 5.15
CA MET A 306 -2.23 12.37 5.47
C MET A 306 -1.40 12.70 4.21
N GLY A 307 -1.92 12.45 3.00
CA GLY A 307 -1.31 12.81 1.73
C GLY A 307 -0.23 11.85 1.23
N PHE A 308 0.28 12.14 0.03
CA PHE A 308 1.27 11.29 -0.66
C PHE A 308 2.61 11.16 0.07
N ASP A 309 3.00 12.14 0.87
CA ASP A 309 4.24 12.08 1.68
C ASP A 309 4.22 10.97 2.76
N ARG A 310 3.02 10.49 3.11
CA ARG A 310 2.78 9.49 4.15
C ARG A 310 2.08 8.24 3.64
N ALA A 311 1.70 8.22 2.37
CA ALA A 311 1.03 7.08 1.75
C ALA A 311 2.05 6.01 1.36
N GLU A 312 1.79 4.76 1.74
CA GLU A 312 2.64 3.64 1.32
C GLU A 312 2.58 3.45 -0.20
N VAL A 313 1.41 3.65 -0.80
CA VAL A 313 1.16 3.45 -2.23
C VAL A 313 0.23 4.54 -2.80
N THR A 314 0.21 4.61 -4.12
CA THR A 314 -0.75 5.38 -4.90
C THR A 314 -1.84 4.45 -5.41
N ALA A 315 -3.11 4.77 -5.15
CA ALA A 315 -4.24 4.16 -5.86
C ALA A 315 -4.62 5.01 -7.07
N GLY A 316 -5.28 4.41 -8.06
CA GLY A 316 -5.44 4.99 -9.39
C GLY A 316 -4.23 4.74 -10.27
N GLY A 317 -4.16 5.39 -11.41
CA GLY A 317 -3.10 5.20 -12.41
C GLY A 317 -3.63 4.86 -13.78
N VAL A 318 -2.83 4.20 -14.62
CA VAL A 318 -3.20 3.83 -15.99
C VAL A 318 -4.35 2.82 -15.96
N ASP A 319 -5.44 3.14 -16.67
CA ASP A 319 -6.63 2.29 -16.74
C ASP A 319 -6.30 0.92 -17.36
N VAL A 320 -6.44 -0.11 -16.55
CA VAL A 320 -6.09 -1.50 -16.92
C VAL A 320 -6.99 -2.09 -18.00
N SER A 321 -8.13 -1.49 -18.29
CA SER A 321 -9.00 -1.91 -19.42
C SER A 321 -8.29 -1.76 -20.76
N GLN A 322 -7.34 -0.86 -20.84
CA GLN A 322 -6.56 -0.53 -22.04
C GLN A 322 -5.20 -1.27 -22.08
N ILE A 323 -4.96 -2.17 -21.15
CA ILE A 323 -3.71 -2.95 -21.04
C ILE A 323 -4.02 -4.45 -21.18
N SER A 324 -3.14 -5.18 -21.81
CA SER A 324 -3.21 -6.64 -21.89
C SER A 324 -2.87 -7.25 -20.52
N SER A 325 -3.79 -8.01 -19.93
CA SER A 325 -3.55 -8.72 -18.66
C SER A 325 -2.55 -9.88 -18.78
N GLN A 326 -2.20 -10.26 -20.01
CA GLN A 326 -1.28 -11.36 -20.29
C GLN A 326 0.16 -10.89 -20.50
N THR A 327 0.35 -9.74 -21.18
CA THR A 327 1.67 -9.24 -21.57
C THR A 327 2.04 -7.92 -20.94
N MET A 328 1.11 -7.24 -20.26
CA MET A 328 1.25 -5.86 -19.77
C MET A 328 1.43 -4.82 -20.89
N GLU A 329 1.21 -5.19 -22.14
CA GLU A 329 1.28 -4.32 -23.30
C GLU A 329 0.04 -3.44 -23.42
N SER A 330 0.24 -2.22 -23.88
CA SER A 330 -0.83 -1.30 -24.28
C SER A 330 -1.64 -1.87 -25.42
N LYS A 331 -2.97 -1.81 -25.34
CA LYS A 331 -3.88 -2.11 -26.45
C LYS A 331 -4.01 -0.96 -27.46
N LEU A 332 -3.49 0.23 -27.10
CA LEU A 332 -3.61 1.45 -27.91
C LEU A 332 -2.32 1.76 -28.68
N CYS A 333 -1.18 1.36 -28.12
CA CYS A 333 0.13 1.62 -28.70
C CYS A 333 0.97 0.35 -28.60
N PRO A 334 1.16 -0.40 -29.71
CA PRO A 334 2.01 -1.60 -29.72
C PRO A 334 3.41 -1.31 -29.22
N HIS A 335 4.05 -2.28 -28.57
CA HIS A 335 5.41 -2.20 -28.01
C HIS A 335 5.56 -1.22 -26.82
N LEU A 336 4.45 -0.64 -26.32
CA LEU A 336 4.43 0.14 -25.09
C LEU A 336 3.85 -0.72 -23.95
N PHE A 337 4.60 -0.85 -22.84
CA PHE A 337 4.23 -1.69 -21.70
C PHE A 337 4.17 -0.87 -20.44
N PHE A 338 3.28 -1.25 -19.51
CA PHE A 338 3.15 -0.63 -18.19
C PHE A 338 3.17 -1.71 -17.11
N ILE A 339 4.01 -1.56 -16.07
CA ILE A 339 4.17 -2.54 -15.00
C ILE A 339 4.23 -1.90 -13.62
N GLY A 340 3.80 -2.65 -12.61
CA GLY A 340 3.82 -2.21 -11.21
C GLY A 340 2.78 -1.15 -10.88
N GLU A 341 3.15 -0.25 -10.00
CA GLU A 341 2.25 0.73 -9.36
C GLU A 341 1.80 1.88 -10.29
N VAL A 342 2.35 2.00 -11.50
CA VAL A 342 1.85 2.96 -12.49
C VAL A 342 0.48 2.55 -13.03
N LEU A 343 0.14 1.27 -12.95
CA LEU A 343 -1.17 0.72 -13.30
C LEU A 343 -2.18 0.96 -12.17
N ASP A 344 -3.46 1.13 -12.52
CA ASP A 344 -4.57 1.16 -11.54
C ASP A 344 -4.79 -0.23 -10.92
N VAL A 345 -3.82 -0.66 -10.13
CA VAL A 345 -3.82 -1.89 -9.33
C VAL A 345 -3.21 -1.60 -7.97
N THR A 346 -3.99 -1.68 -6.93
CA THR A 346 -3.57 -1.38 -5.57
C THR A 346 -3.80 -2.59 -4.66
N GLY A 347 -2.74 -3.13 -4.07
CA GLY A 347 -2.80 -4.22 -3.11
C GLY A 347 -3.07 -3.73 -1.69
N GLU A 348 -3.68 -4.59 -0.87
CA GLU A 348 -3.78 -4.39 0.58
C GLU A 348 -2.39 -4.27 1.22
N LEU A 349 -2.34 -3.83 2.49
CA LEU A 349 -1.10 -3.80 3.27
C LEU A 349 -0.63 -5.22 3.58
N GLY A 350 0.67 -5.48 3.35
CA GLY A 350 1.23 -6.76 3.73
C GLY A 350 2.02 -7.51 2.64
N GLY A 351 2.73 -6.80 1.77
CA GLY A 351 3.60 -7.37 0.73
C GLY A 351 2.93 -7.53 -0.64
N PHE A 352 1.64 -7.27 -0.73
CA PHE A 352 0.87 -7.43 -1.98
C PHE A 352 1.33 -6.47 -3.09
N ASN A 353 1.64 -5.22 -2.77
CA ASN A 353 2.05 -4.22 -3.76
C ASN A 353 3.42 -4.54 -4.38
N LEU A 354 4.39 -4.99 -3.58
CA LEU A 354 5.65 -5.48 -4.13
C LEU A 354 5.48 -6.77 -4.92
N HIS A 355 4.61 -7.67 -4.45
CA HIS A 355 4.31 -8.88 -5.22
C HIS A 355 3.70 -8.56 -6.59
N TRP A 356 2.77 -7.59 -6.66
CA TRP A 356 2.24 -7.10 -7.93
C TRP A 356 3.35 -6.56 -8.85
N ALA A 357 4.29 -5.79 -8.29
CA ALA A 357 5.43 -5.29 -9.07
C ALA A 357 6.28 -6.43 -9.65
N TRP A 358 6.49 -7.52 -8.90
CA TRP A 358 7.18 -8.71 -9.41
C TRP A 358 6.38 -9.45 -10.47
N ALA A 359 5.10 -9.70 -10.20
CA ALA A 359 4.23 -10.48 -11.08
C ALA A 359 3.99 -9.76 -12.42
N SER A 360 3.69 -8.47 -12.41
CA SER A 360 3.52 -7.68 -13.62
C SER A 360 4.82 -7.55 -14.42
N ALA A 361 5.97 -7.41 -13.74
CA ALA A 361 7.28 -7.38 -14.37
C ALA A 361 7.62 -8.71 -15.10
N ASN A 362 7.23 -9.84 -14.53
CA ASN A 362 7.46 -11.16 -15.11
C ASN A 362 6.40 -11.52 -16.18
N ALA A 363 5.34 -10.74 -16.28
CA ALA A 363 4.29 -10.93 -17.28
C ALA A 363 4.64 -10.34 -18.65
N VAL A 364 5.62 -9.42 -18.72
CA VAL A 364 6.06 -8.79 -19.97
C VAL A 364 6.59 -9.84 -20.94
N LYS A 365 6.11 -9.78 -22.18
CA LYS A 365 6.61 -10.57 -23.33
C LYS A 365 6.82 -9.61 -24.48
N ILE A 366 8.03 -9.52 -24.99
CA ILE A 366 8.46 -8.68 -26.11
C ILE A 366 8.73 -9.55 -27.34
#